data_691b3dd5710a6ac7eb2f4a1c41ba6891
#
_entry.id   691b3dd5710a6ac7eb2f4a1c41ba6891
#
_cell.length_a   1.000
_cell.length_b   1.000
_cell.length_c   1.000
_cell.angle_alpha   90.00
_cell.angle_beta   90.00
_cell.angle_gamma   90.00
#
_symmetry.space_group_name_H-M   'P 1'
#
loop_
_entity.id
_entity.type
_entity.pdbx_description
1 polymer ?
#
loop_
_entity_poly.entity_id
_entity_poly.type
_entity_poly.pdbx_seq_one_letter_code
_entity_poly.pdbx_strand_id
1 'polypeptide(L)'
;PQAMTAMLRLKESQEKWFLSLKNRKDYFISGVWRNEEPIGVVGLKHITSTDGELFGFIGEKSYWGKAIGVDMMEYVLNKGRSLGLISVYSVIGKDNINSYKLHSRFGFKKEKDKDEDTIIMRLYL
;
A
#
# COMPACT_ATOMS: atom_id res chain seq x y z
N PRO A 1 -20.45 8.39 6.57
CA PRO A 1 -20.36 7.38 5.52
C PRO A 1 -19.75 6.08 6.01
N GLN A 2 -20.17 4.96 5.44
CA GLN A 2 -19.68 3.64 5.85
C GLN A 2 -18.15 3.52 5.71
N ALA A 3 -17.58 4.13 4.70
CA ALA A 3 -16.15 4.08 4.47
C ALA A 3 -15.38 4.77 5.61
N MET A 4 -15.84 5.93 6.07
CA MET A 4 -15.24 6.62 7.21
C MET A 4 -15.39 5.84 8.50
N THR A 5 -16.55 5.24 8.75
CA THR A 5 -16.77 4.40 9.92
C THR A 5 -15.84 3.19 9.90
N ALA A 6 -15.66 2.57 8.74
CA ALA A 6 -14.73 1.45 8.57
C ALA A 6 -13.28 1.88 8.83
N MET A 7 -12.90 3.07 8.37
CA MET A 7 -11.56 3.62 8.61
C MET A 7 -11.30 3.91 10.08
N LEU A 8 -12.27 4.47 10.79
CA LEU A 8 -12.13 4.71 12.23
C LEU A 8 -11.98 3.40 13.00
N ARG A 9 -12.79 2.39 12.66
CA ARG A 9 -12.66 1.06 13.25
C ARG A 9 -11.32 0.42 12.94
N LEU A 10 -10.84 0.60 11.72
CA LEU A 10 -9.53 0.11 11.31
C LEU A 10 -8.42 0.78 12.11
N LYS A 11 -8.54 2.08 12.37
CA LYS A 11 -7.58 2.82 13.19
C LYS A 11 -7.51 2.26 14.61
N GLU A 12 -8.66 2.03 15.24
CA GLU A 12 -8.73 1.46 16.59
C GLU A 12 -8.14 0.06 16.63
N SER A 13 -8.47 -0.78 15.65
CA SER A 13 -7.90 -2.11 15.51
C SER A 13 -6.41 -2.05 15.26
N GLN A 14 -5.94 -1.06 14.48
CA GLN A 14 -4.54 -0.85 14.18
C GLN A 14 -3.72 -0.52 15.41
N GLU A 15 -4.25 0.28 16.34
CA GLU A 15 -3.52 0.59 17.58
C GLU A 15 -3.16 -0.67 18.34
N LYS A 16 -4.09 -1.60 18.48
CA LYS A 16 -3.84 -2.90 19.08
C LYS A 16 -2.90 -3.75 18.26
N TRP A 17 -3.08 -3.73 16.96
CA TRP A 17 -2.28 -4.50 16.03
C TRP A 17 -0.83 -4.00 15.99
N PHE A 18 -0.63 -2.67 15.95
CA PHE A 18 0.69 -2.06 16.03
C PHE A 18 1.44 -2.49 17.30
N LEU A 19 0.74 -2.54 18.43
CA LEU A 19 1.35 -3.01 19.68
C LEU A 19 1.79 -4.46 19.55
N SER A 20 1.00 -5.29 18.88
CA SER A 20 1.34 -6.69 18.63
C SER A 20 2.47 -6.86 17.62
N LEU A 21 2.65 -5.88 16.70
CA LEU A 21 3.68 -5.90 15.66
C LEU A 21 4.98 -5.20 16.09
N LYS A 22 5.02 -4.65 17.28
CA LYS A 22 6.13 -3.83 17.75
C LYS A 22 7.51 -4.47 17.55
N ASN A 23 7.58 -5.79 17.60
CA ASN A 23 8.82 -6.56 17.41
C ASN A 23 8.92 -7.21 16.04
N ARG A 24 7.92 -7.02 15.16
CA ARG A 24 7.93 -7.59 13.81
C ARG A 24 8.62 -6.64 12.87
N LYS A 25 9.64 -7.16 12.18
CA LYS A 25 10.43 -6.39 11.21
C LYS A 25 9.93 -6.56 9.78
N ASP A 26 8.94 -7.43 9.55
CA ASP A 26 8.41 -7.76 8.24
C ASP A 26 7.21 -6.90 7.83
N TYR A 27 6.84 -5.92 8.67
CA TYR A 27 5.75 -4.99 8.40
C TYR A 27 6.16 -3.54 8.61
N PHE A 28 5.68 -2.69 7.73
CA PHE A 28 5.62 -1.24 7.91
C PHE A 28 4.24 -0.77 7.49
N ILE A 29 3.56 0.01 8.30
CA ILE A 29 2.24 0.54 7.97
C ILE A 29 2.15 1.98 8.47
N SER A 30 1.53 2.84 7.65
CA SER A 30 1.31 4.24 7.97
C SER A 30 -0.12 4.63 7.65
N GLY A 31 -0.73 5.44 8.51
CA GLY A 31 -2.01 6.06 8.22
C GLY A 31 -1.86 7.15 7.19
N VAL A 32 -2.88 7.32 6.37
CA VAL A 32 -2.97 8.42 5.40
C VAL A 32 -4.03 9.39 5.90
N TRP A 33 -3.67 10.66 6.02
CA TRP A 33 -4.51 11.70 6.60
C TRP A 33 -4.71 12.83 5.62
N ARG A 34 -5.88 13.46 5.69
CA ARG A 34 -6.18 14.68 4.95
C ARG A 34 -6.96 15.60 5.88
N ASN A 35 -6.38 16.79 6.17
CA ASN A 35 -7.01 17.77 7.05
C ASN A 35 -7.47 17.15 8.38
N GLU A 36 -6.60 16.39 9.02
CA GLU A 36 -6.86 15.70 10.30
C GLU A 36 -7.85 14.53 10.22
N GLU A 37 -8.33 14.18 9.00
CA GLU A 37 -9.19 13.01 8.81
C GLU A 37 -8.37 11.80 8.35
N PRO A 38 -8.55 10.64 9.01
CA PRO A 38 -7.91 9.41 8.51
C PRO A 38 -8.67 8.92 7.28
N ILE A 39 -8.01 8.82 6.14
CA ILE A 39 -8.64 8.43 4.88
C ILE A 39 -8.11 7.11 4.33
N GLY A 40 -7.02 6.61 4.84
CA GLY A 40 -6.46 5.37 4.32
C GLY A 40 -5.25 4.89 5.08
N VAL A 41 -4.67 3.83 4.57
CA VAL A 41 -3.41 3.27 5.04
C VAL A 41 -2.54 2.93 3.84
N VAL A 42 -1.24 2.93 4.06
CA VAL A 42 -0.25 2.48 3.07
C VAL A 42 0.90 1.83 3.80
N GLY A 43 1.50 0.84 3.20
CA GLY A 43 2.62 0.19 3.85
C GLY A 43 3.28 -0.89 3.01
N LEU A 44 4.16 -1.60 3.68
CA LEU A 44 4.86 -2.75 3.15
C LEU A 44 4.65 -3.92 4.11
N LYS A 45 4.37 -5.09 3.56
CA LYS A 45 4.24 -6.33 4.32
C LYS A 45 5.12 -7.40 3.70
N HIS A 46 5.31 -8.51 4.40
CA HIS A 46 6.17 -9.60 3.95
C HIS A 46 7.58 -9.10 3.60
N ILE A 47 8.10 -8.16 4.40
CA ILE A 47 9.40 -7.56 4.15
C ILE A 47 10.50 -8.58 4.41
N THR A 48 11.36 -8.76 3.41
CA THR A 48 12.56 -9.58 3.50
C THR A 48 13.80 -8.69 3.43
N SER A 49 14.97 -9.27 3.33
CA SER A 49 16.21 -8.50 3.11
C SER A 49 16.30 -7.89 1.72
N THR A 50 15.48 -8.36 0.77
CA THR A 50 15.55 -7.96 -0.63
C THR A 50 14.29 -7.32 -1.17
N ASP A 51 13.10 -7.68 -0.66
CA ASP A 51 11.86 -7.15 -1.19
C ASP A 51 10.77 -6.97 -0.11
N GLY A 52 9.65 -6.39 -0.52
CA GLY A 52 8.47 -6.27 0.30
C GLY A 52 7.24 -6.09 -0.57
N GLU A 53 6.10 -6.46 -0.04
CA GLU A 53 4.82 -6.30 -0.72
C GLU A 53 4.20 -4.97 -0.35
N LEU A 54 3.99 -4.11 -1.35
CA LEU A 54 3.30 -2.84 -1.19
C LEU A 54 1.80 -3.08 -1.06
N PHE A 55 1.17 -2.39 -0.13
CA PHE A 55 -0.29 -2.38 -0.02
C PHE A 55 -0.77 -0.98 0.33
N GLY A 56 -2.03 -0.72 -0.01
CA GLY A 56 -2.64 0.56 0.32
C GLY A 56 -4.14 0.49 0.17
N PHE A 57 -4.81 1.38 0.88
CA PHE A 57 -6.26 1.45 0.89
C PHE A 57 -6.69 2.89 1.17
N ILE A 58 -7.64 3.39 0.38
CA ILE A 58 -8.32 4.66 0.64
C ILE A 58 -9.79 4.35 0.84
N GLY A 59 -10.30 4.67 2.04
CA GLY A 59 -11.65 4.32 2.43
C GLY A 59 -12.74 5.18 1.80
N GLU A 60 -12.40 6.40 1.37
CA GLU A 60 -13.37 7.34 0.81
C GLU A 60 -13.16 7.49 -0.69
N LYS A 61 -14.18 7.13 -1.47
CA LYS A 61 -14.12 7.16 -2.95
C LYS A 61 -13.83 8.54 -3.51
N SER A 62 -14.24 9.61 -2.81
CA SER A 62 -14.00 10.97 -3.28
C SER A 62 -12.52 11.31 -3.41
N TYR A 63 -11.64 10.55 -2.76
CA TYR A 63 -10.19 10.73 -2.86
C TYR A 63 -9.54 9.81 -3.90
N TRP A 64 -10.28 8.87 -4.46
CA TRP A 64 -9.74 7.94 -5.46
C TRP A 64 -9.42 8.69 -6.75
N GLY A 65 -8.32 8.32 -7.39
CA GLY A 65 -7.89 8.92 -8.65
C GLY A 65 -7.31 10.32 -8.54
N LYS A 66 -7.11 10.80 -7.33
CA LYS A 66 -6.47 12.10 -7.05
C LYS A 66 -4.96 11.91 -6.88
N ALA A 67 -4.26 13.04 -6.73
CA ALA A 67 -2.83 13.05 -6.47
C ALA A 67 -2.44 12.27 -5.22
N ILE A 68 -3.40 11.96 -4.35
CA ILE A 68 -3.15 11.24 -3.11
C ILE A 68 -2.60 9.83 -3.36
N GLY A 69 -3.05 9.16 -4.42
CA GLY A 69 -2.48 7.85 -4.80
C GLY A 69 -1.02 7.96 -5.18
N VAL A 70 -0.65 9.03 -5.87
CA VAL A 70 0.74 9.33 -6.23
C VAL A 70 1.57 9.58 -4.97
N ASP A 71 1.04 10.39 -4.05
CA ASP A 71 1.73 10.70 -2.78
C ASP A 71 1.94 9.46 -1.93
N MET A 72 0.93 8.59 -1.84
CA MET A 72 1.05 7.32 -1.13
C MET A 72 2.13 6.43 -1.74
N MET A 73 2.15 6.34 -3.06
CA MET A 73 3.15 5.55 -3.78
C MET A 73 4.57 6.08 -3.53
N GLU A 74 4.77 7.38 -3.68
CA GLU A 74 6.07 8.00 -3.41
C GLU A 74 6.54 7.76 -1.98
N TYR A 75 5.64 7.92 -1.03
CA TYR A 75 5.95 7.75 0.38
C TYR A 75 6.43 6.32 0.67
N VAL A 76 5.71 5.31 0.19
CA VAL A 76 6.05 3.92 0.48
C VAL A 76 7.30 3.47 -0.28
N LEU A 77 7.51 3.97 -1.50
CA LEU A 77 8.73 3.67 -2.26
C LEU A 77 9.96 4.24 -1.58
N ASN A 78 9.85 5.47 -1.06
CA ASN A 78 10.94 6.07 -0.30
C ASN A 78 11.24 5.27 0.97
N LYS A 79 10.22 4.75 1.63
CA LYS A 79 10.42 3.86 2.78
C LYS A 79 11.15 2.57 2.37
N GLY A 80 10.76 1.97 1.27
CA GLY A 80 11.45 0.78 0.73
C GLY A 80 12.92 1.06 0.46
N ARG A 81 13.23 2.20 -0.14
CA ARG A 81 14.61 2.62 -0.38
C ARG A 81 15.38 2.79 0.93
N SER A 82 14.76 3.43 1.93
CA SER A 82 15.39 3.63 3.23
C SER A 82 15.68 2.32 3.96
N LEU A 83 14.89 1.30 3.70
CA LEU A 83 15.11 -0.05 4.26
C LEU A 83 16.16 -0.85 3.49
N GLY A 84 16.66 -0.32 2.38
CA GLY A 84 17.65 -1.01 1.55
C GLY A 84 17.08 -2.12 0.68
N LEU A 85 15.77 -2.10 0.41
CA LEU A 85 15.14 -3.11 -0.43
C LEU A 85 15.61 -2.98 -1.89
N ILE A 86 15.78 -4.10 -2.55
CA ILE A 86 16.15 -4.16 -3.97
C ILE A 86 14.94 -3.95 -4.83
N SER A 87 13.78 -4.48 -4.43
CA SER A 87 12.54 -4.33 -5.16
C SER A 87 11.34 -4.31 -4.24
N VAL A 88 10.22 -3.83 -4.77
CA VAL A 88 8.91 -3.95 -4.12
C VAL A 88 7.92 -4.51 -5.15
N TYR A 89 6.90 -5.20 -4.67
CA TYR A 89 5.88 -5.75 -5.56
C TYR A 89 4.49 -5.48 -4.99
N SER A 90 3.50 -5.52 -5.87
CA SER A 90 2.09 -5.39 -5.52
C SER A 90 1.30 -6.52 -6.10
N VAL A 91 0.27 -6.94 -5.39
CA VAL A 91 -0.74 -7.88 -5.89
C VAL A 91 -1.95 -7.05 -6.29
N ILE A 92 -2.32 -7.10 -7.56
CA ILE A 92 -3.34 -6.22 -8.16
C ILE A 92 -4.38 -7.08 -8.86
N GLY A 93 -5.67 -6.72 -8.69
CA GLY A 93 -6.74 -7.36 -9.45
C GLY A 93 -6.56 -7.13 -10.95
N LYS A 94 -6.80 -8.17 -11.74
CA LYS A 94 -6.66 -8.10 -13.22
C LYS A 94 -7.56 -7.06 -13.85
N ASP A 95 -8.71 -6.79 -13.24
CA ASP A 95 -9.68 -5.79 -13.69
C ASP A 95 -9.48 -4.42 -13.06
N ASN A 96 -8.51 -4.27 -12.18
CA ASN A 96 -8.23 -2.99 -11.52
C ASN A 96 -7.33 -2.11 -12.40
N ILE A 97 -7.94 -1.54 -13.43
CA ILE A 97 -7.24 -0.76 -14.45
C ILE A 97 -6.56 0.47 -13.84
N ASN A 98 -7.23 1.15 -12.91
CA ASN A 98 -6.68 2.36 -12.29
C ASN A 98 -5.42 2.06 -11.48
N SER A 99 -5.42 0.97 -10.73
CA SER A 99 -4.25 0.54 -9.98
C SER A 99 -3.11 0.12 -10.91
N TYR A 100 -3.42 -0.60 -11.99
CA TYR A 100 -2.45 -0.98 -13.00
C TYR A 100 -1.76 0.26 -13.60
N LYS A 101 -2.56 1.27 -13.98
CA LYS A 101 -2.03 2.52 -14.54
C LYS A 101 -1.14 3.25 -13.56
N LEU A 102 -1.56 3.34 -12.29
CA LEU A 102 -0.77 4.02 -11.25
C LEU A 102 0.58 3.32 -11.06
N HIS A 103 0.57 2.00 -10.94
CA HIS A 103 1.81 1.23 -10.78
C HIS A 103 2.71 1.37 -12.01
N SER A 104 2.13 1.27 -13.21
CA SER A 104 2.89 1.43 -14.46
C SER A 104 3.53 2.81 -14.57
N ARG A 105 2.84 3.84 -14.11
CA ARG A 105 3.35 5.21 -14.08
C ARG A 105 4.64 5.34 -13.26
N PHE A 106 4.76 4.55 -12.19
CA PHE A 106 5.95 4.52 -11.34
C PHE A 106 7.02 3.54 -11.81
N GLY A 107 6.77 2.85 -12.90
CA GLY A 107 7.74 1.93 -13.49
C GLY A 107 7.57 0.47 -13.11
N PHE A 108 6.52 0.13 -12.37
CA PHE A 108 6.21 -1.28 -12.09
C PHE A 108 5.88 -2.00 -13.39
N LYS A 109 6.31 -3.23 -13.48
CA LYS A 109 5.99 -4.11 -14.61
C LYS A 109 5.37 -5.40 -14.12
N LYS A 110 4.45 -5.94 -14.92
CA LYS A 110 3.86 -7.23 -14.62
C LYS A 110 4.96 -8.28 -14.57
N GLU A 111 5.03 -9.01 -13.46
CA GLU A 111 5.96 -10.12 -13.28
C GLU A 111 5.31 -11.43 -13.71
N LYS A 112 4.11 -11.70 -13.20
CA LYS A 112 3.37 -12.93 -13.51
C LYS A 112 1.92 -12.82 -13.02
N ASP A 113 1.08 -13.76 -13.43
CA ASP A 113 -0.20 -13.99 -12.78
C ASP A 113 0.04 -14.62 -11.43
N LYS A 114 -0.66 -14.15 -10.41
CA LYS A 114 -0.64 -14.80 -9.09
C LYS A 114 -1.69 -15.90 -9.03
N ASP A 115 -2.88 -15.60 -9.54
CA ASP A 115 -4.02 -16.54 -9.64
C ASP A 115 -4.93 -16.08 -10.77
N GLU A 116 -6.16 -16.62 -10.83
CA GLU A 116 -7.13 -16.27 -11.88
C GLU A 116 -7.50 -14.80 -11.87
N ASP A 117 -7.52 -14.16 -10.70
CA ASP A 117 -8.06 -12.82 -10.53
C ASP A 117 -6.99 -11.75 -10.30
N THR A 118 -5.76 -12.13 -10.01
CA THR A 118 -4.72 -11.17 -9.64
C THR A 118 -3.40 -11.39 -10.36
N ILE A 119 -2.65 -10.30 -10.47
CA ILE A 119 -1.28 -10.29 -11.01
C ILE A 119 -0.31 -9.74 -9.96
N ILE A 120 0.95 -10.06 -10.14
CA ILE A 120 2.05 -9.42 -9.40
C ILE A 120 2.72 -8.43 -10.32
N MET A 121 2.87 -7.20 -9.85
CA MET A 121 3.68 -6.16 -10.50
C MET A 121 4.87 -5.84 -9.61
N ARG A 122 6.04 -5.68 -10.20
CA ARG A 122 7.28 -5.43 -9.46
C ARG A 122 8.01 -4.21 -9.98
N LEU A 123 8.61 -3.47 -9.04
CA LEU A 123 9.50 -2.35 -9.31
C LEU A 123 10.85 -2.59 -8.64
N TYR A 124 11.93 -2.48 -9.40
CA TYR A 124 13.29 -2.49 -8.84
C TYR A 124 13.67 -1.08 -8.43
N LEU A 125 14.12 -0.96 -7.20
CA LEU A 125 14.41 0.35 -6.58
C LEU A 125 15.83 0.87 -6.88
#